data_b2f1ade621a3c131a4e4eb6866b4cbc6
#
_entry.id   b2f1ade621a3c131a4e4eb6866b4cbc6
#
_cell.length_a   1.000
_cell.length_b   1.000
_cell.length_c   1.000
_cell.angle_alpha   90.00
_cell.angle_beta   90.00
_cell.angle_gamma   90.00
#
_symmetry.space_group_name_H-M   'P 1'
#
loop_
_entity.id
_entity.type
_entity.pdbx_description
1 polymer ?
#
loop_
_entity_poly.entity_id
_entity_poly.type
_entity_poly.pdbx_seq_one_letter_code
_entity_poly.pdbx_strand_id
1 'polypeptide(L)' 'MNITGILVSAHPGQTETLREQLTAIAGVEVHAVSPEGRMVVTVERPTDGEMTGTFDAIHRLPGVLSAALVYHHDEPVDE' A
#
# COMPACT_ATOMS: atom_id res chain seq x y z
N MET A 1 -7.28 13.32 7.49
CA MET A 1 -7.00 11.91 7.17
C MET A 1 -6.35 11.81 5.80
N ASN A 2 -5.30 11.04 5.72
CA ASN A 2 -4.53 10.93 4.47
C ASN A 2 -4.83 9.61 3.78
N ILE A 3 -5.04 9.68 2.48
CA ILE A 3 -5.25 8.51 1.65
C ILE A 3 -4.21 8.54 0.55
N THR A 4 -3.47 7.45 0.42
CA THR A 4 -2.43 7.33 -0.59
C THR A 4 -2.68 6.10 -1.43
N GLY A 5 -2.63 6.29 -2.75
CA GLY A 5 -2.71 5.18 -3.69
C GLY A 5 -1.32 4.76 -4.11
N ILE A 6 -1.07 3.46 -4.03
CA ILE A 6 0.25 2.91 -4.31
C ILE A 6 0.10 1.76 -5.29
N LEU A 7 0.97 1.73 -6.27
CA LEU A 7 1.08 0.57 -7.16
C LEU A 7 2.24 -0.28 -6.69
N VAL A 8 1.93 -1.47 -6.22
CA VAL A 8 2.93 -2.40 -5.69
C VAL A 8 3.14 -3.51 -6.70
N SER A 9 4.40 -3.76 -7.03
CA SER A 9 4.76 -4.88 -7.90
C SER A 9 5.42 -5.95 -7.05
N ALA A 10 4.92 -7.18 -7.18
CA ALA A 10 5.43 -8.32 -6.44
C ALA A 10 6.41 -9.11 -7.27
N HIS A 11 7.39 -9.72 -6.60
CA HIS A 11 8.23 -10.70 -7.25
C HIS A 11 7.39 -11.88 -7.73
N PRO A 12 7.76 -12.50 -8.84
CA PRO A 12 7.00 -13.66 -9.34
C PRO A 12 6.90 -14.74 -8.26
N GLY A 13 5.70 -15.29 -8.11
CA GLY A 13 5.47 -16.31 -7.11
C GLY A 13 5.25 -15.80 -5.71
N GLN A 14 5.33 -14.50 -5.47
CA GLN A 14 5.16 -13.91 -4.14
C GLN A 14 3.85 -13.14 -4.00
N THR A 15 3.03 -13.13 -5.04
CA THR A 15 1.86 -12.26 -5.08
C THR A 15 0.88 -12.53 -3.93
N GLU A 16 0.54 -13.80 -3.72
CA GLU A 16 -0.42 -14.15 -2.67
C GLU A 16 0.12 -13.85 -1.29
N THR A 17 1.38 -14.23 -1.05
CA THR A 17 2.00 -13.98 0.24
C THR A 17 2.06 -12.48 0.52
N LEU A 18 2.44 -11.70 -0.48
CA LEU A 18 2.55 -10.26 -0.31
C LEU A 18 1.18 -9.63 -0.07
N ARG A 19 0.16 -10.10 -0.78
CA ARG A 19 -1.20 -9.60 -0.56
C ARG A 19 -1.63 -9.80 0.89
N GLU A 20 -1.34 -10.97 1.44
CA GLU A 20 -1.68 -11.25 2.82
C GLU A 20 -0.90 -10.35 3.78
N GLN A 21 0.37 -10.13 3.49
CA GLN A 21 1.19 -9.27 4.33
C GLN A 21 0.71 -7.82 4.29
N LEU A 22 0.32 -7.35 3.11
CA LEU A 22 -0.18 -5.99 2.96
C LEU A 22 -1.49 -5.79 3.72
N THR A 23 -2.41 -6.73 3.61
CA THR A 23 -3.69 -6.60 4.29
C THR A 23 -3.56 -6.69 5.81
N ALA A 24 -2.47 -7.24 6.30
CA ALA A 24 -2.22 -7.29 7.74
C ALA A 24 -1.76 -5.95 8.31
N ILE A 25 -1.35 -5.02 7.46
CA ILE A 25 -0.89 -3.71 7.92
C ILE A 25 -2.11 -2.81 8.13
N ALA A 26 -2.15 -2.14 9.28
CA ALA A 26 -3.29 -1.26 9.61
C ALA A 26 -3.44 -0.17 8.55
N GLY A 27 -4.65 0.05 8.09
CA GLY A 27 -4.97 1.09 7.12
C GLY A 27 -4.68 0.75 5.68
N VAL A 28 -4.19 -0.45 5.41
CA VAL A 28 -3.83 -0.86 4.05
C VAL A 28 -4.93 -1.74 3.47
N GLU A 29 -5.34 -1.43 2.23
CA GLU A 29 -6.31 -2.22 1.50
C GLU A 29 -5.79 -2.53 0.11
N VAL A 30 -5.92 -3.79 -0.29
CA VAL A 30 -5.56 -4.22 -1.64
C VAL A 30 -6.84 -4.30 -2.45
N HIS A 31 -6.91 -3.52 -3.53
CA HIS A 31 -8.13 -3.41 -4.31
C HIS A 31 -8.13 -4.27 -5.56
N ALA A 32 -6.97 -4.43 -6.18
CA ALA A 32 -6.89 -5.18 -7.42
C ALA A 32 -5.52 -5.83 -7.52
N VAL A 33 -5.49 -7.02 -8.09
CA VAL A 33 -4.26 -7.76 -8.29
C VAL A 33 -4.26 -8.26 -9.73
N SER A 34 -3.22 -7.91 -10.49
CA SER A 34 -3.10 -8.36 -11.85
C SER A 34 -2.38 -9.69 -11.93
N PRO A 35 -2.56 -10.44 -13.03
CA PRO A 35 -1.81 -11.69 -13.20
C PRO A 35 -0.30 -11.50 -13.20
N GLU A 36 0.15 -10.28 -13.51
CA GLU A 36 1.58 -9.98 -13.57
C GLU A 36 2.17 -9.66 -12.20
N GLY A 37 1.35 -9.66 -11.16
CA GLY A 37 1.84 -9.39 -9.82
C GLY A 37 1.79 -7.93 -9.43
N ARG A 38 1.03 -7.11 -10.13
CA ARG A 38 0.84 -5.71 -9.77
C ARG A 38 -0.42 -5.57 -8.94
N MET A 39 -0.34 -4.77 -7.91
CA MET A 39 -1.46 -4.58 -6.99
C MET A 39 -1.74 -3.10 -6.82
N VAL A 40 -3.02 -2.75 -6.85
CA VAL A 40 -3.47 -1.41 -6.53
C VAL A 40 -3.82 -1.41 -5.06
N VAL A 41 -3.12 -0.60 -4.30
CA VAL A 41 -3.20 -0.59 -2.85
C VAL A 41 -3.51 0.82 -2.39
N THR A 42 -4.40 0.95 -1.41
CA THR A 42 -4.61 2.24 -0.75
C THR A 42 -4.20 2.13 0.70
N VAL A 43 -3.65 3.23 1.20
CA VAL A 43 -3.23 3.35 2.59
C VAL A 43 -3.95 4.54 3.18
N GLU A 44 -4.63 4.33 4.30
CA GLU A 44 -5.42 5.34 4.97
C GLU A 44 -4.91 5.49 6.38
N ARG A 45 -4.28 6.62 6.67
CA ARG A 45 -3.71 6.88 8.00
C ARG A 45 -4.09 8.28 8.46
N PRO A 46 -4.22 8.50 9.77
CA PRO A 46 -4.66 9.82 10.27
C PRO A 46 -3.61 10.92 10.16
N THR A 47 -2.34 10.60 10.21
CA THR A 47 -1.28 11.60 10.18
C THR A 47 -0.27 11.32 9.10
N ASP A 48 0.46 12.37 8.70
CA ASP A 48 1.52 12.23 7.71
C ASP A 48 2.64 11.32 8.20
N GLY A 49 2.96 11.40 9.49
CA GLY A 49 4.00 10.56 10.05
C GLY A 49 3.66 9.08 9.97
N GLU A 50 2.41 8.74 10.30
CA GLU A 50 1.97 7.35 10.21
C GLU A 50 1.89 6.88 8.76
N MET A 51 1.50 7.78 7.85
CA MET A 51 1.47 7.45 6.43
C MET A 51 2.87 7.13 5.92
N THR A 52 3.84 7.95 6.27
CA THR A 52 5.23 7.74 5.86
C THR A 52 5.76 6.42 6.41
N GLY A 53 5.48 6.14 7.68
CA GLY A 53 5.91 4.90 8.29
C GLY A 53 5.30 3.68 7.62
N THR A 54 4.03 3.77 7.27
CA THR A 54 3.34 2.67 6.59
C THR A 54 3.93 2.44 5.19
N PHE A 55 4.16 3.52 4.46
CA PHE A 55 4.76 3.41 3.12
C PHE A 55 6.14 2.77 3.20
N ASP A 56 6.93 3.18 4.18
CA ASP A 56 8.25 2.61 4.39
C ASP A 56 8.17 1.12 4.74
N ALA A 57 7.20 0.75 5.57
CA ALA A 57 6.99 -0.65 5.92
C ALA A 57 6.64 -1.49 4.69
N ILE A 58 5.83 -0.95 3.79
CA ILE A 58 5.47 -1.64 2.56
C ILE A 58 6.71 -1.89 1.71
N HIS A 59 7.57 -0.87 1.59
CA HIS A 59 8.80 -0.99 0.81
C HIS A 59 9.73 -2.07 1.36
N ARG A 60 9.65 -2.36 2.65
CA ARG A 60 10.55 -3.32 3.29
C ARG A 60 10.04 -4.74 3.26
N LEU A 61 8.83 -4.97 2.80
CA LEU A 61 8.30 -6.32 2.75
C LEU A 61 9.09 -7.16 1.73
N PRO A 62 9.40 -8.42 2.09
CA PRO A 62 10.30 -9.21 1.25
C PRO A 62 9.82 -9.49 -0.16
N GLY A 63 8.52 -9.52 -0.39
CA GLY A 63 7.99 -9.81 -1.71
C GLY A 63 7.85 -8.60 -2.62
N VAL A 64 8.19 -7.40 -2.14
CA VAL A 64 7.98 -6.17 -2.93
C VAL A 64 9.14 -5.95 -3.88
N LEU A 65 8.84 -5.96 -5.17
CA LEU A 65 9.79 -5.61 -6.20
C LEU A 65 9.90 -4.10 -6.34
N SER A 66 8.76 -3.43 -6.33
CA SER A 66 8.73 -1.98 -6.35
C SER A 66 7.40 -1.50 -5.79
N ALA A 67 7.40 -0.26 -5.29
CA ALA A 67 6.19 0.38 -4.82
C ALA A 67 6.26 1.84 -5.25
N ALA A 68 5.25 2.28 -6.01
CA ALA A 68 5.23 3.62 -6.56
C ALA A 68 3.97 4.33 -6.09
N LEU A 69 4.15 5.55 -5.63
CA LEU A 69 3.02 6.39 -5.21
C LEU A 69 2.28 6.86 -6.46
N VAL A 70 1.00 6.54 -6.53
CA VAL A 70 0.18 6.91 -7.68
C VAL A 70 -0.54 8.22 -7.41
N TYR A 71 -1.11 8.36 -6.21
CA TYR A 71 -1.71 9.63 -5.83
C TYR A 71 -1.73 9.73 -4.32
N HIS A 72 -1.86 10.97 -3.85
CA HIS A 72 -1.98 11.26 -2.43
C HIS A 72 -3.09 12.27 -2.26
N HIS A 73 -4.01 11.98 -1.37
CA HIS A 73 -5.13 12.87 -1.09
C HIS A 73 -5.19 13.12 0.41
N ASP A 74 -5.11 14.40 0.77
CA ASP A 74 -5.22 14.81 2.17
C ASP A 74 -6.62 15.34 2.37
N GLU A 75 -7.48 14.52 2.93
CA GLU A 75 -8.87 14.85 3.12
C GLU A 75 -9.06 15.50 4.47
N PRO A 76 -9.48 16.75 4.52
CA PRO A 76 -9.71 17.37 5.82
C PRO A 76 -10.84 16.68 6.56
N VAL A 77 -10.67 16.58 7.86
CA VAL A 77 -11.72 16.06 8.69
C VAL A 77 -12.81 17.13 8.77
N ASP A 78 -13.94 16.82 8.22
CA ASP A 78 -15.03 17.76 8.11
C ASP A 78 -16.02 17.50 9.22
N GLU A 79 -16.38 18.52 9.96
CA GLU A 79 -17.35 18.37 11.03
C GLU A 79 -18.53 19.24 10.80
#